data_3ae5d1b144fa62d7099a0ac0dfc096d9
#
_entry.id   3ae5d1b144fa62d7099a0ac0dfc096d9
#
_cell.length_a   1.000
_cell.length_b   1.000
_cell.length_c   1.000
_cell.angle_alpha   90.00
_cell.angle_beta   90.00
_cell.angle_gamma   90.00
#
_symmetry.space_group_name_H-M   'P 1'
#
loop_
_entity.id
_entity.type
_entity.pdbx_description
1 polymer ?
#
loop_
_entity_poly.entity_id
_entity_poly.type
_entity_poly.pdbx_seq_one_letter_code
_entity_poly.pdbx_strand_id
1 'polypeptide(L)'
;MDTIARPLEAAAEAATHCLVDGGTVFCAGTGSDRALARYAADRLMLGAGPERPALPAVALSDPGDPAAPWREARALARPGDLLLALDSGDGSALAGALGVAAAGNPALVLLSYEGCPGLPPAGDDPIVIALPAAPRDQLLTLEAMALGCLCHLIEVNLFGS
;
A
#
# COMPACT_ATOMS: atom_id res chain seq x y z
N MET A 1 -6.32 9.12 16.16
CA MET A 1 -7.13 8.13 15.44
C MET A 1 -7.84 8.74 14.23
N ASP A 2 -8.48 9.87 14.39
CA ASP A 2 -9.16 10.52 13.27
C ASP A 2 -8.22 10.92 12.13
N THR A 3 -6.93 11.11 12.43
CA THR A 3 -5.93 11.50 11.44
C THR A 3 -5.61 10.40 10.42
N ILE A 4 -5.89 9.13 10.73
CA ILE A 4 -5.67 8.03 9.79
C ILE A 4 -6.97 7.49 9.18
N ALA A 5 -8.11 7.76 9.77
CA ALA A 5 -9.39 7.26 9.25
C ALA A 5 -9.68 7.76 7.82
N ARG A 6 -9.54 9.07 7.59
CA ARG A 6 -9.76 9.64 6.26
C ARG A 6 -8.81 9.11 5.18
N PRO A 7 -7.48 9.10 5.42
CA PRO A 7 -6.58 8.51 4.45
C PRO A 7 -6.83 7.03 4.19
N LEU A 8 -7.21 6.25 5.22
CA LEU A 8 -7.57 4.85 5.04
C LEU A 8 -8.80 4.70 4.15
N GLU A 9 -9.83 5.50 4.39
CA GLU A 9 -11.03 5.50 3.55
C GLU A 9 -10.70 5.90 2.11
N ALA A 10 -9.90 6.94 1.92
CA ALA A 10 -9.48 7.37 0.60
C ALA A 10 -8.68 6.30 -0.13
N ALA A 11 -7.77 5.63 0.58
CA ALA A 11 -6.98 4.53 0.03
C ALA A 11 -7.87 3.35 -0.35
N ALA A 12 -8.85 3.03 0.50
CA ALA A 12 -9.80 1.96 0.20
C ALA A 12 -10.66 2.28 -1.02
N GLU A 13 -11.10 3.52 -1.17
CA GLU A 13 -11.84 3.96 -2.35
C GLU A 13 -10.97 3.84 -3.61
N ALA A 14 -9.74 4.31 -3.56
CA ALA A 14 -8.82 4.23 -4.70
C ALA A 14 -8.57 2.78 -5.11
N ALA A 15 -8.36 1.90 -4.15
CA ALA A 15 -8.16 0.47 -4.41
C ALA A 15 -9.44 -0.16 -4.97
N THR A 16 -10.60 0.20 -4.45
CA THR A 16 -11.90 -0.29 -4.94
C THR A 16 -12.09 0.10 -6.41
N HIS A 17 -11.84 1.37 -6.75
CA HIS A 17 -11.92 1.84 -8.14
C HIS A 17 -10.96 1.08 -9.06
N CYS A 18 -9.72 0.89 -8.62
CA CYS A 18 -8.72 0.10 -9.34
C CYS A 18 -9.24 -1.30 -9.66
N LEU A 19 -9.75 -1.99 -8.64
CA LEU A 19 -10.20 -3.38 -8.77
C LEU A 19 -11.47 -3.50 -9.61
N VAL A 20 -12.41 -2.59 -9.45
CA VAL A 20 -13.65 -2.57 -10.24
C VAL A 20 -13.34 -2.35 -11.72
N ASP A 21 -12.37 -1.53 -12.02
CA ASP A 21 -11.98 -1.23 -13.40
C ASP A 21 -11.04 -2.27 -14.01
N GLY A 22 -10.79 -3.36 -13.31
CA GLY A 22 -9.95 -4.47 -13.81
C GLY A 22 -8.46 -4.29 -13.58
N GLY A 23 -8.08 -3.34 -12.73
CA GLY A 23 -6.68 -3.10 -12.38
C GLY A 23 -6.16 -4.06 -11.31
N THR A 24 -4.87 -3.94 -11.04
CA THR A 24 -4.14 -4.74 -10.06
C THR A 24 -3.58 -3.84 -8.97
N VAL A 25 -3.63 -4.30 -7.72
CA VAL A 25 -2.99 -3.64 -6.58
C VAL A 25 -1.61 -4.25 -6.40
N PHE A 26 -0.57 -3.44 -6.55
CA PHE A 26 0.81 -3.84 -6.29
C PHE A 26 1.20 -3.38 -4.89
N CYS A 27 1.72 -4.31 -4.10
CA CYS A 27 2.15 -4.02 -2.73
C CYS A 27 3.67 -4.13 -2.65
N ALA A 28 4.33 -3.13 -2.14
CA ALA A 28 5.79 -3.06 -2.11
C ALA A 28 6.31 -2.54 -0.78
N GLY A 29 7.42 -3.07 -0.36
CA GLY A 29 8.17 -2.63 0.81
C GLY A 29 9.53 -3.29 0.79
N THR A 30 10.45 -2.76 1.58
CA THR A 30 11.81 -3.30 1.71
C THR A 30 12.09 -3.66 3.16
N GLY A 31 13.05 -4.55 3.38
CA GLY A 31 13.37 -5.01 4.72
C GLY A 31 12.17 -5.67 5.39
N SER A 32 11.86 -5.26 6.62
CA SER A 32 10.73 -5.81 7.37
C SER A 32 9.37 -5.47 6.74
N ASP A 33 9.27 -4.35 6.04
CA ASP A 33 8.03 -3.95 5.36
C ASP A 33 7.66 -4.89 4.22
N ARG A 34 8.61 -5.61 3.66
CA ARG A 34 8.36 -6.62 2.63
C ARG A 34 7.36 -7.68 3.11
N ALA A 35 7.50 -8.14 4.34
CA ALA A 35 6.59 -9.15 4.90
C ALA A 35 5.16 -8.59 5.01
N LEU A 36 5.02 -7.32 5.37
CA LEU A 36 3.72 -6.66 5.47
C LEU A 36 3.11 -6.38 4.10
N ALA A 37 3.92 -6.04 3.11
CA ALA A 37 3.45 -5.91 1.73
C ALA A 37 2.90 -7.25 1.23
N ARG A 38 3.59 -8.35 1.52
CA ARG A 38 3.12 -9.69 1.20
C ARG A 38 1.82 -10.02 1.93
N TYR A 39 1.73 -9.68 3.20
CA TYR A 39 0.50 -9.86 3.98
C TYR A 39 -0.68 -9.15 3.32
N ALA A 40 -0.51 -7.89 2.91
CA ALA A 40 -1.59 -7.14 2.25
C ALA A 40 -2.03 -7.79 0.94
N ALA A 41 -1.08 -8.18 0.10
CA ALA A 41 -1.37 -8.83 -1.17
C ALA A 41 -2.09 -10.17 -0.96
N ASP A 42 -1.60 -10.98 -0.04
CA ASP A 42 -2.23 -12.27 0.28
C ASP A 42 -3.63 -12.08 0.85
N ARG A 43 -3.81 -11.07 1.71
CA ARG A 43 -5.11 -10.76 2.29
C ARG A 43 -6.15 -10.41 1.23
N LEU A 44 -5.76 -9.64 0.22
CA LEU A 44 -6.64 -9.31 -0.90
C LEU A 44 -6.88 -10.50 -1.82
N MET A 45 -5.85 -11.28 -2.10
CA MET A 45 -5.94 -12.43 -2.99
C MET A 45 -6.75 -13.58 -2.37
N LEU A 46 -6.47 -13.89 -1.11
CA LEU A 46 -7.01 -15.09 -0.44
C LEU A 46 -8.22 -14.80 0.44
N GLY A 47 -8.34 -13.58 0.95
CA GLY A 47 -9.35 -13.25 1.95
C GLY A 47 -8.93 -13.69 3.35
N ALA A 48 -9.74 -13.34 4.34
CA ALA A 48 -9.52 -13.71 5.74
C ALA A 48 -10.82 -14.04 6.46
N GLY A 49 -11.89 -14.19 5.74
CA GLY A 49 -13.22 -14.45 6.28
C GLY A 49 -14.04 -15.32 5.34
N PRO A 50 -15.31 -14.99 5.14
CA PRO A 50 -16.16 -15.75 4.23
C PRO A 50 -15.57 -15.86 2.84
N GLU A 51 -15.86 -16.96 2.16
CA GLU A 51 -15.39 -17.19 0.81
C GLU A 51 -15.86 -16.08 -0.13
N ARG A 52 -14.95 -15.58 -0.95
CA ARG A 52 -15.21 -14.55 -1.94
C ARG A 52 -14.24 -14.69 -3.10
N PRO A 53 -14.52 -14.04 -4.25
CA PRO A 53 -13.57 -14.05 -5.36
C PRO A 53 -12.21 -13.45 -4.96
N ALA A 54 -11.14 -14.00 -5.49
CA ALA A 54 -9.81 -13.46 -5.33
C ALA A 54 -9.71 -12.08 -5.98
N LEU A 55 -9.04 -11.15 -5.31
CA LEU A 55 -8.80 -9.82 -5.84
C LEU A 55 -7.38 -9.75 -6.42
N PRO A 56 -7.19 -9.16 -7.61
CA PRO A 56 -5.85 -9.06 -8.20
C PRO A 56 -4.91 -8.19 -7.37
N ALA A 57 -4.04 -8.83 -6.63
CA ALA A 57 -3.04 -8.16 -5.81
C ALA A 57 -1.74 -8.93 -5.85
N VAL A 58 -0.63 -8.22 -5.99
CA VAL A 58 0.70 -8.81 -6.15
C VAL A 58 1.67 -8.12 -5.21
N ALA A 59 2.41 -8.90 -4.45
CA ALA A 59 3.55 -8.40 -3.70
C ALA A 59 4.77 -8.34 -4.61
N LEU A 60 5.39 -7.18 -4.71
CA LEU A 60 6.59 -7.00 -5.50
C LEU A 60 7.78 -7.63 -4.79
N SER A 61 8.69 -8.23 -5.55
CA SER A 61 9.80 -8.96 -4.98
C SER A 61 10.91 -8.04 -4.46
N ASP A 62 11.58 -8.51 -3.44
CA ASP A 62 12.80 -7.88 -2.93
C ASP A 62 13.83 -9.00 -2.68
N PRO A 63 14.58 -9.39 -3.71
CA PRO A 63 15.59 -10.45 -3.57
C PRO A 63 16.90 -9.94 -2.92
N GLY A 64 16.80 -8.96 -2.01
CA GLY A 64 17.96 -8.34 -1.39
C GLY A 64 18.45 -7.09 -2.11
N ASP A 65 17.78 -6.68 -3.18
CA ASP A 65 18.06 -5.44 -3.89
C ASP A 65 16.93 -4.45 -3.62
N PRO A 66 17.18 -3.37 -2.84
CA PRO A 66 16.12 -2.40 -2.49
C PRO A 66 15.53 -1.67 -3.70
N ALA A 67 16.20 -1.70 -4.85
CA ALA A 67 15.70 -1.08 -6.08
C ALA A 67 14.77 -2.02 -6.88
N ALA A 68 14.79 -3.31 -6.60
CA ALA A 68 14.05 -4.30 -7.39
C ALA A 68 12.54 -4.07 -7.43
N PRO A 69 11.85 -3.80 -6.29
CA PRO A 69 10.40 -3.60 -6.33
C PRO A 69 10.00 -2.46 -7.25
N TRP A 70 10.79 -1.40 -7.29
CA TRP A 70 10.47 -0.21 -8.09
C TRP A 70 10.69 -0.44 -9.58
N ARG A 71 11.68 -1.26 -9.93
CA ARG A 71 11.87 -1.70 -11.32
C ARG A 71 10.73 -2.59 -11.79
N GLU A 72 10.30 -3.52 -10.94
CA GLU A 72 9.14 -4.36 -11.27
C GLU A 72 7.87 -3.51 -11.42
N ALA A 73 7.64 -2.58 -10.52
CA ALA A 73 6.49 -1.70 -10.61
C ALA A 73 6.46 -0.93 -11.92
N ARG A 74 7.59 -0.38 -12.34
CA ARG A 74 7.68 0.33 -13.63
C ARG A 74 7.40 -0.58 -14.83
N ALA A 75 7.81 -1.84 -14.73
CA ALA A 75 7.62 -2.79 -15.84
C ALA A 75 6.19 -3.31 -15.91
N LEU A 76 5.53 -3.51 -14.77
CA LEU A 76 4.25 -4.21 -14.69
C LEU A 76 3.05 -3.29 -14.51
N ALA A 77 3.20 -2.17 -13.80
CA ALA A 77 2.08 -1.29 -13.51
C ALA A 77 1.63 -0.53 -14.75
N ARG A 78 0.32 -0.45 -14.91
CA ARG A 78 -0.35 0.20 -16.04
C ARG A 78 -1.29 1.28 -15.53
N PRO A 79 -1.77 2.18 -16.40
CA PRO A 79 -2.82 3.11 -16.02
C PRO A 79 -4.02 2.33 -15.47
N GLY A 80 -4.57 2.79 -14.34
CA GLY A 80 -5.65 2.11 -13.65
C GLY A 80 -5.21 1.15 -12.55
N ASP A 81 -3.93 0.80 -12.48
CA ASP A 81 -3.38 0.03 -11.36
C ASP A 81 -3.10 0.93 -10.16
N LEU A 82 -2.85 0.32 -9.01
CA LEU A 82 -2.54 1.02 -7.79
C LEU A 82 -1.27 0.43 -7.17
N LEU A 83 -0.38 1.30 -6.72
CA LEU A 83 0.82 0.92 -5.98
C LEU A 83 0.64 1.32 -4.51
N LEU A 84 0.67 0.33 -3.63
CA LEU A 84 0.68 0.51 -2.19
C LEU A 84 2.11 0.29 -1.72
N ALA A 85 2.76 1.35 -1.25
CA ALA A 85 4.14 1.31 -0.81
C ALA A 85 4.24 1.55 0.69
N LEU A 86 5.03 0.75 1.37
CA LEU A 86 5.22 0.78 2.82
C LEU A 86 6.62 1.26 3.14
N ASP A 87 6.76 2.14 4.13
CA ASP A 87 8.07 2.55 4.65
C ASP A 87 7.98 2.86 6.14
N SER A 88 8.46 1.94 6.96
CA SER A 88 8.64 2.16 8.40
C SER A 88 10.08 2.51 8.76
N GLY A 89 10.92 2.79 7.77
CA GLY A 89 12.35 3.00 7.92
C GLY A 89 12.79 4.42 7.57
N ASP A 90 13.73 4.51 6.64
CA ASP A 90 14.48 5.73 6.36
C ASP A 90 13.94 6.58 5.19
N GLY A 91 12.82 6.20 4.59
CA GLY A 91 12.24 6.93 3.47
C GLY A 91 12.73 6.48 2.09
N SER A 92 13.63 5.52 2.01
CA SER A 92 14.15 5.05 0.71
C SER A 92 13.07 4.38 -0.14
N ALA A 93 12.16 3.64 0.50
CA ALA A 93 11.02 3.03 -0.19
C ALA A 93 10.06 4.11 -0.72
N LEU A 94 9.82 5.17 0.05
CA LEU A 94 9.00 6.29 -0.40
C LEU A 94 9.60 6.93 -1.66
N ALA A 95 10.90 7.15 -1.67
CA ALA A 95 11.58 7.72 -2.83
C ALA A 95 11.42 6.84 -4.07
N GLY A 96 11.56 5.53 -3.89
CA GLY A 96 11.35 4.57 -4.98
C GLY A 96 9.94 4.59 -5.53
N ALA A 97 8.95 4.60 -4.65
CA ALA A 97 7.53 4.62 -5.03
C ALA A 97 7.17 5.93 -5.74
N LEU A 98 7.63 7.08 -5.23
CA LEU A 98 7.40 8.37 -5.86
C LEU A 98 8.02 8.43 -7.25
N GLY A 99 9.19 7.81 -7.44
CA GLY A 99 9.81 7.70 -8.76
C GLY A 99 8.98 6.89 -9.75
N VAL A 100 8.34 5.84 -9.29
CA VAL A 100 7.42 5.04 -10.13
C VAL A 100 6.23 5.88 -10.56
N ALA A 101 5.59 6.57 -9.62
CA ALA A 101 4.43 7.41 -9.90
C ALA A 101 4.77 8.57 -10.84
N ALA A 102 5.94 9.18 -10.67
CA ALA A 102 6.39 10.27 -11.54
C ALA A 102 6.65 9.81 -12.98
N ALA A 103 7.03 8.55 -13.16
CA ALA A 103 7.32 8.00 -14.49
C ALA A 103 6.06 7.59 -15.24
N GLY A 104 4.90 7.61 -14.62
CA GLY A 104 3.71 7.31 -15.37
C GLY A 104 2.42 7.09 -14.65
N ASN A 105 2.09 5.97 -14.07
CA ASN A 105 0.71 5.63 -14.22
C ASN A 105 -0.05 5.00 -13.06
N PRO A 106 0.55 4.32 -12.10
CA PRO A 106 -0.29 3.80 -11.03
C PRO A 106 -0.70 4.93 -10.08
N ALA A 107 -1.93 4.86 -9.59
CA ALA A 107 -2.29 5.62 -8.41
C ALA A 107 -1.38 5.17 -7.26
N LEU A 108 -1.00 6.07 -6.37
CA LEU A 108 -0.04 5.80 -5.33
C LEU A 108 -0.66 5.99 -3.94
N VAL A 109 -0.55 4.97 -3.10
CA VAL A 109 -0.87 5.02 -1.69
C VAL A 109 0.41 4.75 -0.90
N LEU A 110 0.76 5.66 -0.01
CA LEU A 110 1.93 5.54 0.85
C LEU A 110 1.47 5.27 2.29
N LEU A 111 1.97 4.21 2.88
CA LEU A 111 1.76 3.91 4.30
C LEU A 111 3.10 4.06 5.01
N SER A 112 3.21 5.07 5.86
CA SER A 112 4.44 5.39 6.55
C SER A 112 4.12 5.99 7.91
N TYR A 113 4.99 6.80 8.45
CA TYR A 113 4.83 7.38 9.79
C TYR A 113 5.18 8.87 9.77
N GLU A 114 4.63 9.60 10.71
CA GLU A 114 4.92 11.02 10.88
C GLU A 114 6.42 11.23 11.14
N GLY A 115 7.03 12.07 10.32
CA GLY A 115 8.46 12.36 10.40
C GLY A 115 9.35 11.47 9.55
N CYS A 116 8.78 10.52 8.80
CA CYS A 116 9.59 9.73 7.87
C CYS A 116 10.22 10.64 6.80
N PRO A 117 11.55 10.51 6.58
CA PRO A 117 12.20 11.33 5.57
C PRO A 117 11.57 11.15 4.18
N GLY A 118 11.27 12.26 3.52
CA GLY A 118 10.70 12.23 2.17
C GLY A 118 9.22 11.99 2.09
N LEU A 119 8.53 11.87 3.23
CA LEU A 119 7.07 11.70 3.22
C LEU A 119 6.40 12.96 2.69
N PRO A 120 5.60 12.87 1.62
CA PRO A 120 4.87 14.03 1.12
C PRO A 120 3.84 14.54 2.13
N PRO A 121 3.44 15.80 2.03
CA PRO A 121 2.35 16.30 2.87
C PRO A 121 1.06 15.53 2.61
N ALA A 122 0.20 15.51 3.62
CA ALA A 122 -1.10 14.87 3.51
C ALA A 122 -1.89 15.46 2.33
N GLY A 123 -2.49 14.57 1.52
CA GLY A 123 -3.21 14.97 0.33
C GLY A 123 -3.78 13.75 -0.38
N ASP A 124 -4.43 14.02 -1.51
CA ASP A 124 -5.15 13.00 -2.26
C ASP A 124 -4.31 12.38 -3.39
N ASP A 125 -3.15 12.96 -3.70
CA ASP A 125 -2.28 12.46 -4.77
C ASP A 125 -0.81 12.82 -4.46
N PRO A 126 0.00 11.89 -3.97
CA PRO A 126 -0.41 10.54 -3.53
C PRO A 126 -1.25 10.56 -2.25
N ILE A 127 -1.99 9.48 -2.03
CA ILE A 127 -2.70 9.28 -0.75
C ILE A 127 -1.67 8.88 0.29
N VAL A 128 -1.59 9.62 1.39
CA VAL A 128 -0.62 9.40 2.44
C VAL A 128 -1.32 8.97 3.72
N ILE A 129 -0.99 7.77 4.20
CA ILE A 129 -1.42 7.27 5.51
C ILE A 129 -0.19 7.38 6.42
N ALA A 130 -0.18 8.39 7.27
CA ALA A 130 0.93 8.63 8.19
C ALA A 130 0.55 8.16 9.59
N LEU A 131 1.20 7.08 10.04
CA LEU A 131 1.02 6.56 11.39
C LEU A 131 1.71 7.48 12.40
N PRO A 132 1.27 7.48 13.67
CA PRO A 132 2.00 8.20 14.70
C PRO A 132 3.44 7.73 14.79
N ALA A 133 4.37 8.67 15.03
CA ALA A 133 5.77 8.31 15.23
C ALA A 133 5.90 7.40 16.46
N ALA A 134 6.66 6.31 16.30
CA ALA A 134 6.84 5.31 17.34
C ALA A 134 8.12 4.51 17.06
N PRO A 135 8.64 3.73 18.03
CA PRO A 135 9.72 2.80 17.77
C PRO A 135 9.36 1.84 16.64
N ARG A 136 10.36 1.39 15.89
CA ARG A 136 10.15 0.62 14.66
C ARG A 136 9.33 -0.65 14.86
N ASP A 137 9.55 -1.38 15.93
CA ASP A 137 8.78 -2.59 16.24
C ASP A 137 7.29 -2.28 16.41
N GLN A 138 6.97 -1.16 17.06
CA GLN A 138 5.60 -0.71 17.21
C GLN A 138 5.01 -0.21 15.88
N LEU A 139 5.82 0.47 15.06
CA LEU A 139 5.39 0.90 13.72
C LEU A 139 4.98 -0.30 12.86
N LEU A 140 5.73 -1.39 12.90
CA LEU A 140 5.39 -2.60 12.16
C LEU A 140 4.05 -3.17 12.60
N THR A 141 3.77 -3.15 13.90
CA THR A 141 2.47 -3.58 14.43
C THR A 141 1.35 -2.66 13.95
N LEU A 142 1.56 -1.35 14.01
CA LEU A 142 0.58 -0.36 13.55
C LEU A 142 0.32 -0.49 12.05
N GLU A 143 1.36 -0.71 11.26
CA GLU A 143 1.23 -0.95 9.82
C GLU A 143 0.38 -2.21 9.54
N ALA A 144 0.64 -3.29 10.26
CA ALA A 144 -0.14 -4.52 10.10
C ALA A 144 -1.62 -4.27 10.40
N MET A 145 -1.92 -3.53 11.46
CA MET A 145 -3.29 -3.16 11.80
C MET A 145 -3.92 -2.27 10.74
N ALA A 146 -3.19 -1.27 10.26
CA ALA A 146 -3.68 -0.37 9.21
C ALA A 146 -3.98 -1.14 7.92
N LEU A 147 -3.10 -2.06 7.53
CA LEU A 147 -3.30 -2.90 6.36
C LEU A 147 -4.52 -3.81 6.51
N GLY A 148 -4.72 -4.38 7.69
CA GLY A 148 -5.91 -5.17 7.99
C GLY A 148 -7.19 -4.35 7.84
N CYS A 149 -7.20 -3.14 8.37
CA CYS A 149 -8.32 -2.22 8.22
C CYS A 149 -8.55 -1.83 6.76
N LEU A 150 -7.48 -1.52 6.03
CA LEU A 150 -7.57 -1.17 4.61
C LEU A 150 -8.18 -2.30 3.80
N CYS A 151 -7.69 -3.52 3.98
CA CYS A 151 -8.22 -4.69 3.27
C CYS A 151 -9.68 -4.94 3.62
N HIS A 152 -10.04 -4.78 4.88
CA HIS A 152 -11.43 -4.92 5.32
C HIS A 152 -12.34 -3.88 4.65
N LEU A 153 -11.91 -2.62 4.60
CA LEU A 153 -12.68 -1.55 3.94
C LEU A 153 -12.87 -1.82 2.45
N ILE A 154 -11.84 -2.33 1.79
CA ILE A 154 -11.94 -2.72 0.38
C ILE A 154 -12.98 -3.82 0.21
N GLU A 155 -12.95 -4.84 1.06
CA GLU A 155 -13.92 -5.94 1.03
C GLU A 155 -15.35 -5.44 1.26
N VAL A 156 -15.53 -4.55 2.22
CA VAL A 156 -16.85 -3.93 2.49
C VAL A 156 -17.32 -3.14 1.26
N ASN A 157 -16.44 -2.35 0.65
CA ASN A 157 -16.78 -1.56 -0.52
C ASN A 157 -17.20 -2.43 -1.72
N LEU A 158 -16.56 -3.58 -1.89
CA LEU A 158 -16.82 -4.46 -3.04
C LEU A 158 -17.96 -5.45 -2.79
N PHE A 159 -18.07 -5.97 -1.58
CA PHE A 159 -18.97 -7.09 -1.27
C PHE A 159 -20.03 -6.78 -0.21
N GLY A 160 -19.94 -5.61 0.43
CA GLY A 160 -20.97 -5.12 1.34
C GLY A 160 -20.90 -5.65 2.78
N SER A 161 -19.93 -6.50 3.09
CA SER A 161 -19.80 -6.99 4.48
C SER A 161 -18.49 -7.68 4.73
#